data_a04db0633723cacc332bd5538107161a
#
_entry.id   a04db0633723cacc332bd5538107161a
#
_cell.length_a   1.000
_cell.length_b   1.000
_cell.length_c   1.000
_cell.angle_alpha   90.00
_cell.angle_beta   90.00
_cell.angle_gamma   90.00
#
_symmetry.space_group_name_H-M   'P 1'
#
loop_
_entity.id
_entity.type
_entity.pdbx_description
1 polymer ?
#
loop_
_entity_poly.entity_id
_entity_poly.type
_entity_poly.pdbx_seq_one_letter_code
_entity_poly.pdbx_strand_id
1 'polypeptide(L)'
;CWSKTPGKCGLQDDMGGVIEKILAADVLIWSFPLYYFSIPGQLKLLVDRQLPMSLPFMTDTESGGHPSRYDRSGQRQVVISTCGFYTAEGNYDAVDAQVSRLCGKDGYTSVYCGQGELFRVPALRQRTDAYLELVKQAGAEFAHGAILPETARALRQPLFPRAVFEQMADASWGVSREDTAAAKTPEAGRLSPAQAFTRQMAALYDPSTWDGRDRVLEFFYTDTGETCQIVLGKDGQRVLQSDFLPCTTRIETPLSVWQKIGSGELDGKQAMMEHQYRVTGDFSVMLHWDEIFGLGAAAP
;
A
#
# COMPACT_ATOMS: atom_id res chain seq x y z
N CYS A 1 -26.56 -6.78 -28.31
CA CYS A 1 -27.12 -6.67 -26.96
C CYS A 1 -28.45 -5.91 -26.94
N TRP A 2 -28.65 -4.95 -27.83
CA TRP A 2 -29.86 -4.10 -27.83
C TRP A 2 -30.90 -4.55 -28.85
N SER A 3 -30.48 -5.04 -30.02
CA SER A 3 -31.39 -5.40 -31.13
C SER A 3 -31.50 -6.90 -31.35
N LYS A 4 -30.38 -7.64 -31.42
CA LYS A 4 -30.37 -9.07 -31.70
C LYS A 4 -30.63 -9.93 -30.45
N THR A 5 -30.09 -9.51 -29.30
CA THR A 5 -30.24 -10.22 -28.01
C THR A 5 -30.60 -9.24 -26.90
N PRO A 6 -31.80 -8.61 -26.90
CA PRO A 6 -32.17 -7.60 -25.93
C PRO A 6 -32.04 -8.10 -24.49
N GLY A 7 -31.26 -7.40 -23.69
CA GLY A 7 -31.03 -7.74 -22.29
C GLY A 7 -30.03 -8.90 -22.06
N LYS A 8 -29.44 -9.48 -23.11
CA LYS A 8 -28.47 -10.56 -22.99
C LYS A 8 -27.16 -10.22 -23.71
N CYS A 9 -26.04 -10.65 -23.15
CA CYS A 9 -24.77 -10.55 -23.85
C CYS A 9 -24.78 -11.38 -25.13
N GLY A 10 -24.28 -10.82 -26.23
CA GLY A 10 -24.20 -11.52 -27.51
C GLY A 10 -23.06 -12.55 -27.59
N LEU A 11 -22.11 -12.49 -26.67
CA LEU A 11 -21.04 -13.48 -26.53
C LEU A 11 -21.53 -14.61 -25.62
N GLN A 12 -21.18 -15.85 -26.00
CA GLN A 12 -21.56 -17.03 -25.22
C GLN A 12 -20.41 -17.42 -24.29
N ASP A 13 -20.41 -16.84 -23.09
CA ASP A 13 -19.48 -17.10 -22.02
C ASP A 13 -20.16 -16.86 -20.65
N ASP A 14 -19.38 -16.69 -19.58
CA ASP A 14 -19.86 -16.51 -18.21
C ASP A 14 -20.51 -15.17 -17.91
N MET A 15 -20.46 -14.20 -18.84
CA MET A 15 -21.01 -12.86 -18.61
C MET A 15 -22.51 -12.84 -18.28
N GLY A 16 -23.28 -13.80 -18.78
CA GLY A 16 -24.67 -13.97 -18.41
C GLY A 16 -24.87 -14.16 -16.91
N GLY A 17 -24.12 -15.13 -16.35
CA GLY A 17 -24.14 -15.38 -14.89
C GLY A 17 -23.55 -14.24 -14.06
N VAL A 18 -22.59 -13.49 -14.60
CA VAL A 18 -22.05 -12.29 -13.92
C VAL A 18 -23.14 -11.20 -13.85
N ILE A 19 -23.87 -10.95 -14.94
CA ILE A 19 -24.98 -9.98 -14.94
C ILE A 19 -26.07 -10.37 -13.93
N GLU A 20 -26.43 -11.66 -13.86
CA GLU A 20 -27.41 -12.15 -12.87
C GLU A 20 -26.94 -11.85 -11.43
N LYS A 21 -25.68 -12.10 -11.12
CA LYS A 21 -25.10 -11.79 -9.80
C LYS A 21 -25.10 -10.30 -9.51
N ILE A 22 -24.74 -9.46 -10.50
CA ILE A 22 -24.78 -8.01 -10.37
C ILE A 22 -26.20 -7.53 -10.06
N LEU A 23 -27.22 -8.08 -10.74
CA LEU A 23 -28.60 -7.70 -10.54
C LEU A 23 -29.20 -8.20 -9.22
N ALA A 24 -28.72 -9.32 -8.70
CA ALA A 24 -29.19 -9.90 -7.45
C ALA A 24 -28.51 -9.31 -6.19
N ALA A 25 -27.46 -8.53 -6.35
CA ALA A 25 -26.70 -8.00 -5.23
C ALA A 25 -27.35 -6.73 -4.66
N ASP A 26 -27.46 -6.63 -3.34
CA ASP A 26 -27.84 -5.40 -2.63
C ASP A 26 -26.68 -4.38 -2.60
N VAL A 27 -25.43 -4.89 -2.55
CA VAL A 27 -24.22 -4.08 -2.54
C VAL A 27 -23.26 -4.61 -3.59
N LEU A 28 -22.79 -3.72 -4.47
CA LEU A 28 -21.68 -4.01 -5.39
C LEU A 28 -20.40 -3.36 -4.91
N ILE A 29 -19.35 -4.16 -4.72
CA ILE A 29 -18.05 -3.68 -4.31
C ILE A 29 -17.09 -3.84 -5.50
N TRP A 30 -16.57 -2.72 -5.99
CA TRP A 30 -15.54 -2.65 -7.02
C TRP A 30 -14.19 -2.48 -6.34
N SER A 31 -13.42 -3.57 -6.24
CA SER A 31 -12.11 -3.56 -5.59
C SER A 31 -11.01 -3.79 -6.62
N PHE A 32 -10.07 -2.83 -6.73
CA PHE A 32 -9.01 -2.87 -7.74
C PHE A 32 -7.81 -2.00 -7.36
N PRO A 33 -6.60 -2.31 -7.84
CA PRO A 33 -5.46 -1.40 -7.77
C PRO A 33 -5.60 -0.30 -8.83
N LEU A 34 -5.19 0.92 -8.50
CA LEU A 34 -5.14 2.01 -9.49
C LEU A 34 -3.99 1.78 -10.46
N TYR A 35 -4.28 1.69 -11.75
CA TYR A 35 -3.27 1.62 -12.80
C TYR A 35 -3.44 2.76 -13.79
N TYR A 36 -2.36 3.54 -14.00
CA TYR A 36 -2.36 4.71 -14.89
C TYR A 36 -3.57 5.64 -14.65
N PHE A 37 -3.83 5.92 -13.35
CA PHE A 37 -4.91 6.81 -12.87
C PHE A 37 -6.33 6.34 -13.22
N SER A 38 -6.52 5.04 -13.53
CA SER A 38 -7.82 4.49 -13.91
C SER A 38 -8.02 3.07 -13.40
N ILE A 39 -9.18 2.50 -13.72
CA ILE A 39 -9.49 1.09 -13.44
C ILE A 39 -8.64 0.17 -14.33
N PRO A 40 -8.26 -1.04 -13.86
CA PRO A 40 -7.55 -2.03 -14.68
C PRO A 40 -8.34 -2.45 -15.91
N GLY A 41 -7.63 -2.83 -16.99
CA GLY A 41 -8.25 -3.23 -18.25
C GLY A 41 -9.27 -4.36 -18.12
N GLN A 42 -9.01 -5.37 -17.25
CA GLN A 42 -9.98 -6.46 -17.00
C GLN A 42 -11.28 -5.94 -16.38
N LEU A 43 -11.17 -5.00 -15.42
CA LEU A 43 -12.36 -4.39 -14.82
C LEU A 43 -13.10 -3.52 -15.84
N LYS A 44 -12.36 -2.80 -16.70
CA LYS A 44 -12.95 -2.00 -17.77
C LYS A 44 -13.73 -2.87 -18.76
N LEU A 45 -13.18 -4.03 -19.14
CA LEU A 45 -13.90 -5.00 -19.98
C LEU A 45 -15.21 -5.47 -19.33
N LEU A 46 -15.20 -5.75 -18.03
CA LEU A 46 -16.41 -6.12 -17.29
C LEU A 46 -17.44 -4.99 -17.29
N VAL A 47 -17.00 -3.75 -17.05
CA VAL A 47 -17.89 -2.57 -17.08
C VAL A 47 -18.50 -2.38 -18.47
N ASP A 48 -17.71 -2.45 -19.53
CA ASP A 48 -18.19 -2.27 -20.91
C ASP A 48 -19.19 -3.37 -21.33
N ARG A 49 -18.99 -4.58 -20.81
CA ARG A 49 -19.88 -5.70 -21.11
C ARG A 49 -21.19 -5.69 -20.33
N GLN A 50 -21.44 -4.70 -19.46
CA GLN A 50 -22.74 -4.48 -18.83
C GLN A 50 -23.78 -3.82 -19.77
N LEU A 51 -23.43 -3.50 -21.00
CA LEU A 51 -24.32 -2.90 -22.00
C LEU A 51 -25.71 -3.55 -22.10
N PRO A 52 -25.90 -4.91 -21.95
CA PRO A 52 -27.22 -5.51 -21.91
C PRO A 52 -28.14 -5.00 -20.80
N MET A 53 -27.57 -4.45 -19.73
CA MET A 53 -28.32 -3.90 -18.60
C MET A 53 -28.93 -2.52 -18.89
N SER A 54 -28.59 -1.91 -20.02
CA SER A 54 -29.13 -0.61 -20.46
C SER A 54 -30.15 -0.78 -21.59
N LEU A 55 -31.04 0.19 -21.71
CA LEU A 55 -31.94 0.31 -22.85
C LEU A 55 -31.28 1.09 -24.01
N PRO A 56 -31.66 0.84 -25.27
CA PRO A 56 -31.05 1.52 -26.42
C PRO A 56 -31.51 2.98 -26.62
N PHE A 57 -32.41 3.45 -25.80
CA PHE A 57 -33.01 4.80 -25.94
C PHE A 57 -32.11 5.81 -25.21
N MET A 58 -32.07 7.03 -25.72
CA MET A 58 -31.39 8.14 -25.05
C MET A 58 -32.29 8.69 -23.93
N THR A 59 -31.65 9.08 -22.82
CA THR A 59 -32.35 9.83 -21.76
C THR A 59 -32.44 11.30 -22.12
N ASP A 60 -33.52 11.95 -21.70
CA ASP A 60 -33.71 13.40 -21.84
C ASP A 60 -33.01 14.12 -20.66
N THR A 61 -31.69 13.99 -20.60
CA THR A 61 -30.80 14.66 -19.62
C THR A 61 -29.76 15.49 -20.36
N GLU A 62 -29.31 16.58 -19.76
CA GLU A 62 -28.33 17.50 -20.37
C GLU A 62 -27.07 16.79 -20.91
N SER A 63 -26.60 15.77 -20.22
CA SER A 63 -25.42 14.99 -20.64
C SER A 63 -25.74 13.79 -21.54
N GLY A 64 -27.02 13.48 -21.76
CA GLY A 64 -27.47 12.27 -22.43
C GLY A 64 -27.09 10.99 -21.65
N GLY A 65 -27.57 9.85 -22.14
CA GLY A 65 -27.24 8.55 -21.56
C GLY A 65 -28.27 7.50 -21.99
N HIS A 66 -28.06 6.27 -21.52
CA HIS A 66 -28.99 5.18 -21.72
C HIS A 66 -29.61 4.78 -20.38
N PRO A 67 -30.94 4.74 -20.24
CA PRO A 67 -31.57 4.37 -18.99
C PRO A 67 -31.30 2.91 -18.65
N SER A 68 -31.28 2.59 -17.37
CA SER A 68 -31.17 1.20 -16.93
C SER A 68 -32.40 0.39 -17.38
N ARG A 69 -32.19 -0.84 -17.79
CA ARG A 69 -33.26 -1.80 -18.09
C ARG A 69 -33.91 -2.34 -16.81
N TYR A 70 -33.20 -2.29 -15.69
CA TYR A 70 -33.60 -2.87 -14.42
C TYR A 70 -33.68 -1.78 -13.35
N ASP A 71 -34.64 -1.93 -12.45
CA ASP A 71 -34.63 -1.11 -11.23
C ASP A 71 -33.49 -1.54 -10.32
N ARG A 72 -32.55 -0.62 -10.09
CA ARG A 72 -31.38 -0.79 -9.22
C ARG A 72 -31.31 0.30 -8.16
N SER A 73 -32.42 0.98 -7.89
CA SER A 73 -32.49 2.09 -6.94
C SER A 73 -32.12 1.69 -5.50
N GLY A 74 -32.39 0.44 -5.13
CA GLY A 74 -31.97 -0.13 -3.83
C GLY A 74 -30.55 -0.63 -3.77
N GLN A 75 -29.82 -0.71 -4.91
CA GLN A 75 -28.47 -1.26 -4.95
C GLN A 75 -27.43 -0.20 -4.59
N ARG A 76 -26.59 -0.50 -3.60
CA ARG A 76 -25.51 0.38 -3.15
C ARG A 76 -24.20 0.03 -3.84
N GLN A 77 -23.42 1.06 -4.19
CA GLN A 77 -22.14 0.89 -4.88
C GLN A 77 -20.99 1.30 -3.96
N VAL A 78 -19.95 0.49 -3.88
CA VAL A 78 -18.73 0.79 -3.13
C VAL A 78 -17.52 0.62 -4.04
N VAL A 79 -16.61 1.58 -3.99
CA VAL A 79 -15.32 1.52 -4.70
C VAL A 79 -14.21 1.47 -3.67
N ILE A 80 -13.42 0.40 -3.68
CA ILE A 80 -12.25 0.24 -2.80
C ILE A 80 -11.02 0.11 -3.68
N SER A 81 -10.07 1.02 -3.53
CA SER A 81 -8.86 0.99 -4.35
C SER A 81 -7.64 1.48 -3.60
N THR A 82 -6.50 0.89 -3.94
CA THR A 82 -5.19 1.32 -3.45
C THR A 82 -4.32 1.76 -4.61
N CYS A 83 -3.40 2.70 -4.35
CA CYS A 83 -2.39 3.13 -5.30
C CYS A 83 -1.00 3.16 -4.67
N GLY A 84 0.05 3.09 -5.52
CA GLY A 84 1.44 3.20 -5.11
C GLY A 84 1.92 4.64 -4.89
N PHE A 85 1.04 5.64 -4.99
CA PHE A 85 1.39 7.04 -4.72
C PHE A 85 1.35 7.36 -3.24
N TYR A 86 2.02 8.44 -2.84
CA TYR A 86 2.03 8.91 -1.45
C TYR A 86 0.61 9.16 -0.91
N THR A 87 -0.26 9.76 -1.70
CA THR A 87 -1.65 10.07 -1.35
C THR A 87 -2.62 9.57 -2.41
N ALA A 88 -3.85 9.30 -2.00
CA ALA A 88 -4.95 9.06 -2.94
C ALA A 88 -5.49 10.35 -3.56
N GLU A 89 -5.33 11.49 -2.87
CA GLU A 89 -5.86 12.79 -3.31
C GLU A 89 -5.30 13.20 -4.68
N GLY A 90 -6.19 13.58 -5.60
CA GLY A 90 -5.86 13.96 -6.98
C GLY A 90 -5.52 12.79 -7.91
N ASN A 91 -5.29 11.59 -7.39
CA ASN A 91 -4.91 10.44 -8.20
C ASN A 91 -6.12 9.63 -8.70
N TYR A 92 -7.30 9.83 -8.13
CA TYR A 92 -8.52 9.10 -8.46
C TYR A 92 -9.55 9.91 -9.26
N ASP A 93 -9.24 11.12 -9.69
CA ASP A 93 -10.19 12.03 -10.38
C ASP A 93 -10.79 11.39 -11.63
N ALA A 94 -10.00 10.64 -12.40
CA ALA A 94 -10.49 9.93 -13.59
C ALA A 94 -11.42 8.75 -13.22
N VAL A 95 -11.13 8.05 -12.11
CA VAL A 95 -11.99 6.99 -11.59
C VAL A 95 -13.32 7.58 -11.11
N ASP A 96 -13.27 8.65 -10.33
CA ASP A 96 -14.47 9.33 -9.82
C ASP A 96 -15.32 9.90 -10.96
N ALA A 97 -14.70 10.49 -11.98
CA ALA A 97 -15.39 10.94 -13.16
C ALA A 97 -16.12 9.80 -13.89
N GLN A 98 -15.46 8.63 -14.03
CA GLN A 98 -16.07 7.45 -14.67
C GLN A 98 -17.18 6.87 -13.81
N VAL A 99 -16.95 6.65 -12.50
CA VAL A 99 -17.93 6.03 -11.60
C VAL A 99 -19.15 6.93 -11.42
N SER A 100 -18.96 8.25 -11.33
CA SER A 100 -20.05 9.23 -11.27
C SER A 100 -20.95 9.17 -12.51
N ARG A 101 -20.41 8.84 -13.68
CA ARG A 101 -21.20 8.63 -14.91
C ARG A 101 -21.98 7.32 -14.88
N LEU A 102 -21.48 6.30 -14.21
CA LEU A 102 -22.13 4.98 -14.11
C LEU A 102 -23.19 4.90 -13.02
N CYS A 103 -22.95 5.56 -11.88
CA CYS A 103 -23.76 5.41 -10.67
C CYS A 103 -24.49 6.69 -10.25
N GLY A 104 -24.19 7.83 -10.88
CA GLY A 104 -24.59 9.16 -10.40
C GLY A 104 -23.53 9.74 -9.44
N LYS A 105 -23.52 11.06 -9.30
CA LYS A 105 -22.50 11.79 -8.51
C LYS A 105 -22.44 11.34 -7.06
N ASP A 106 -23.58 11.05 -6.46
CA ASP A 106 -23.70 10.63 -5.06
C ASP A 106 -24.11 9.14 -4.95
N GLY A 107 -24.02 8.40 -6.05
CA GLY A 107 -24.50 7.02 -6.17
C GLY A 107 -23.49 5.95 -5.71
N TYR A 108 -22.36 6.33 -5.14
CA TYR A 108 -21.35 5.39 -4.66
C TYR A 108 -20.60 5.91 -3.43
N THR A 109 -20.03 4.99 -2.69
CA THR A 109 -19.10 5.26 -1.58
C THR A 109 -17.71 4.83 -1.97
N SER A 110 -16.70 5.68 -1.77
CA SER A 110 -15.31 5.35 -2.11
C SER A 110 -14.43 5.26 -0.86
N VAL A 111 -13.52 4.29 -0.87
CA VAL A 111 -12.41 4.14 0.07
C VAL A 111 -11.12 4.01 -0.76
N TYR A 112 -10.37 5.09 -0.81
CA TYR A 112 -9.11 5.15 -1.56
C TYR A 112 -7.93 5.26 -0.60
N CYS A 113 -6.94 4.40 -0.79
CA CYS A 113 -5.73 4.38 0.04
C CYS A 113 -4.49 4.60 -0.83
N GLY A 114 -3.70 5.62 -0.50
CA GLY A 114 -2.34 5.75 -0.99
C GLY A 114 -1.41 4.74 -0.32
N GLN A 115 -0.15 4.67 -0.77
CA GLN A 115 0.88 3.82 -0.18
C GLN A 115 0.51 2.32 -0.15
N GLY A 116 -0.32 1.87 -1.11
CA GLY A 116 -0.93 0.54 -1.10
C GLY A 116 0.06 -0.63 -1.11
N GLU A 117 1.29 -0.43 -1.58
CA GLU A 117 2.32 -1.46 -1.61
C GLU A 117 2.83 -1.83 -0.22
N LEU A 118 2.69 -0.93 0.76
CA LEU A 118 3.13 -1.16 2.14
C LEU A 118 2.37 -2.29 2.83
N PHE A 119 1.15 -2.63 2.39
CA PHE A 119 0.39 -3.77 2.90
C PHE A 119 1.07 -5.13 2.63
N ARG A 120 2.05 -5.17 1.74
CA ARG A 120 2.85 -6.36 1.45
C ARG A 120 4.11 -6.48 2.30
N VAL A 121 4.44 -5.44 3.08
CA VAL A 121 5.66 -5.39 3.90
C VAL A 121 5.36 -5.89 5.31
N PRO A 122 5.77 -7.12 5.68
CA PRO A 122 5.41 -7.71 6.97
C PRO A 122 5.89 -6.88 8.18
N ALA A 123 7.04 -6.22 8.06
CA ALA A 123 7.58 -5.34 9.11
C ALA A 123 6.70 -4.12 9.44
N LEU A 124 5.72 -3.79 8.57
CA LEU A 124 4.84 -2.64 8.75
C LEU A 124 3.42 -3.04 9.18
N ARG A 125 3.20 -4.32 9.55
CA ARG A 125 1.89 -4.85 9.90
C ARG A 125 1.18 -4.04 10.97
N GLN A 126 1.87 -3.59 11.99
CA GLN A 126 1.24 -2.80 13.05
C GLN A 126 0.50 -1.58 12.48
N ARG A 127 1.13 -0.86 11.55
CA ARG A 127 0.54 0.33 10.91
C ARG A 127 -0.55 -0.02 9.90
N THR A 128 -0.31 -1.04 9.08
CA THR A 128 -1.27 -1.47 8.07
C THR A 128 -2.48 -2.15 8.68
N ASP A 129 -2.33 -2.91 9.77
CA ASP A 129 -3.44 -3.53 10.49
C ASP A 129 -4.31 -2.48 11.19
N ALA A 130 -3.70 -1.42 11.78
CA ALA A 130 -4.45 -0.30 12.32
C ALA A 130 -5.33 0.38 11.24
N TYR A 131 -4.81 0.55 10.03
CA TYR A 131 -5.61 1.06 8.91
C TYR A 131 -6.73 0.08 8.50
N LEU A 132 -6.47 -1.22 8.47
CA LEU A 132 -7.48 -2.23 8.17
C LEU A 132 -8.61 -2.28 9.20
N GLU A 133 -8.34 -2.01 10.48
CA GLU A 133 -9.39 -1.85 11.49
C GLU A 133 -10.28 -0.62 11.20
N LEU A 134 -9.72 0.49 10.71
CA LEU A 134 -10.53 1.63 10.23
C LEU A 134 -11.39 1.25 9.03
N VAL A 135 -10.87 0.45 8.09
CA VAL A 135 -11.66 -0.04 6.93
C VAL A 135 -12.79 -0.95 7.41
N LYS A 136 -12.54 -1.80 8.40
CA LYS A 136 -13.56 -2.65 9.01
C LYS A 136 -14.64 -1.84 9.73
N GLN A 137 -14.24 -0.80 10.47
CA GLN A 137 -15.17 0.16 11.08
C GLN A 137 -16.03 0.84 10.01
N ALA A 138 -15.40 1.34 8.94
CA ALA A 138 -16.12 1.97 7.82
C ALA A 138 -17.14 1.01 7.18
N GLY A 139 -16.81 -0.27 7.07
CA GLY A 139 -17.73 -1.31 6.59
C GLY A 139 -18.94 -1.50 7.50
N ALA A 140 -18.73 -1.49 8.82
CA ALA A 140 -19.82 -1.56 9.80
C ALA A 140 -20.72 -0.31 9.74
N GLU A 141 -20.13 0.88 9.67
CA GLU A 141 -20.88 2.14 9.53
C GLU A 141 -21.69 2.17 8.23
N PHE A 142 -21.06 1.76 7.11
CA PHE A 142 -21.73 1.65 5.81
C PHE A 142 -22.94 0.69 5.87
N ALA A 143 -22.85 -0.42 6.58
CA ALA A 143 -23.98 -1.34 6.76
C ALA A 143 -25.17 -0.68 7.46
N HIS A 144 -24.94 0.29 8.34
CA HIS A 144 -25.96 1.06 9.06
C HIS A 144 -26.39 2.37 8.34
N GLY A 145 -25.87 2.62 7.16
CA GLY A 145 -26.25 3.78 6.35
C GLY A 145 -25.09 4.38 5.58
N ALA A 146 -24.17 5.08 6.23
CA ALA A 146 -23.05 5.74 5.59
C ALA A 146 -21.80 5.71 6.51
N ILE A 147 -20.63 5.81 5.90
CA ILE A 147 -19.37 6.00 6.64
C ILE A 147 -19.42 7.36 7.34
N LEU A 148 -19.08 7.39 8.63
CA LEU A 148 -19.05 8.61 9.41
C LEU A 148 -17.94 9.56 8.93
N PRO A 149 -18.15 10.89 9.00
CA PRO A 149 -17.16 11.85 8.50
C PRO A 149 -15.77 11.74 9.15
N GLU A 150 -15.71 11.39 10.44
CA GLU A 150 -14.46 11.16 11.17
C GLU A 150 -13.72 9.93 10.65
N THR A 151 -14.41 8.81 10.43
CA THR A 151 -13.83 7.59 9.86
C THR A 151 -13.36 7.82 8.42
N ALA A 152 -14.18 8.50 7.61
CA ALA A 152 -13.80 8.87 6.25
C ALA A 152 -12.56 9.80 6.21
N ARG A 153 -12.41 10.71 7.19
CA ARG A 153 -11.23 11.56 7.33
C ARG A 153 -10.00 10.77 7.73
N ALA A 154 -10.14 9.84 8.69
CA ALA A 154 -9.06 8.96 9.13
C ALA A 154 -8.55 8.08 8.00
N LEU A 155 -9.44 7.51 7.18
CA LEU A 155 -9.08 6.69 6.00
C LEU A 155 -8.31 7.45 4.91
N ARG A 156 -8.38 8.77 4.89
CA ARG A 156 -7.64 9.61 3.92
C ARG A 156 -6.22 9.97 4.40
N GLN A 157 -5.89 9.68 5.67
CA GLN A 157 -4.56 9.99 6.17
C GLN A 157 -3.52 9.04 5.55
N PRO A 158 -2.35 9.54 5.18
CA PRO A 158 -1.24 8.70 4.75
C PRO A 158 -0.82 7.71 5.85
N LEU A 159 -0.43 6.50 5.46
CA LEU A 159 0.09 5.50 6.40
C LEU A 159 1.40 5.96 7.06
N PHE A 160 2.28 6.58 6.27
CA PHE A 160 3.56 7.11 6.73
C PHE A 160 3.79 8.54 6.21
N PRO A 161 4.62 9.34 6.91
CA PRO A 161 5.07 10.63 6.40
C PRO A 161 5.73 10.50 5.02
N ARG A 162 5.62 11.55 4.20
CA ARG A 162 6.07 11.51 2.80
C ARG A 162 7.52 11.08 2.62
N ALA A 163 8.43 11.66 3.39
CA ALA A 163 9.86 11.34 3.26
C ALA A 163 10.16 9.86 3.59
N VAL A 164 9.48 9.31 4.62
CA VAL A 164 9.61 7.90 5.01
C VAL A 164 9.08 6.99 3.91
N PHE A 165 7.89 7.30 3.40
CA PHE A 165 7.28 6.51 2.32
C PHE A 165 8.15 6.51 1.06
N GLU A 166 8.65 7.67 0.62
CA GLU A 166 9.48 7.76 -0.58
C GLU A 166 10.78 6.95 -0.45
N GLN A 167 11.44 7.00 0.71
CA GLN A 167 12.64 6.20 0.97
C GLN A 167 12.35 4.69 0.96
N MET A 168 11.24 4.26 1.59
CA MET A 168 10.83 2.86 1.60
C MET A 168 10.46 2.39 0.19
N ALA A 169 9.72 3.20 -0.56
CA ALA A 169 9.31 2.88 -1.93
C ALA A 169 10.53 2.74 -2.85
N ASP A 170 11.47 3.69 -2.83
CA ASP A 170 12.71 3.63 -3.61
C ASP A 170 13.50 2.34 -3.26
N ALA A 171 13.66 2.04 -1.97
CA ALA A 171 14.37 0.84 -1.53
C ALA A 171 13.65 -0.46 -1.93
N SER A 172 12.30 -0.47 -1.97
CA SER A 172 11.51 -1.65 -2.31
C SER A 172 11.70 -2.15 -3.75
N TRP A 173 12.03 -1.25 -4.65
CA TRP A 173 12.35 -1.59 -6.04
C TRP A 173 13.73 -2.21 -6.22
N GLY A 174 14.57 -2.22 -5.17
CA GLY A 174 15.94 -2.73 -5.23
C GLY A 174 16.83 -1.92 -6.17
N VAL A 175 16.59 -0.60 -6.29
CA VAL A 175 17.32 0.31 -7.17
C VAL A 175 17.75 1.55 -6.38
N SER A 176 19.00 1.96 -6.52
CA SER A 176 19.49 3.22 -5.94
C SER A 176 19.15 4.40 -6.85
N ARG A 177 18.58 5.46 -6.29
CA ARG A 177 18.25 6.70 -7.01
C ARG A 177 19.51 7.35 -7.59
N GLU A 178 20.60 7.37 -6.83
CA GLU A 178 21.87 7.97 -7.24
C GLU A 178 22.49 7.24 -8.43
N ASP A 179 22.48 5.91 -8.41
CA ASP A 179 23.01 5.08 -9.49
C ASP A 179 22.13 5.11 -10.73
N THR A 180 20.82 5.20 -10.57
CA THR A 180 19.86 5.21 -11.69
C THR A 180 19.93 6.50 -12.49
N ALA A 181 20.24 7.63 -11.86
CA ALA A 181 20.43 8.91 -12.56
C ALA A 181 21.64 8.87 -13.53
N ALA A 182 22.65 8.06 -13.22
CA ALA A 182 23.85 7.86 -14.06
C ALA A 182 23.70 6.68 -15.03
N ALA A 183 22.75 5.77 -14.81
CA ALA A 183 22.70 4.48 -15.47
C ALA A 183 21.72 4.46 -16.64
N LYS A 184 22.26 4.26 -17.83
CA LYS A 184 21.50 3.94 -19.05
C LYS A 184 21.23 2.44 -19.23
N THR A 185 21.68 1.60 -18.30
CA THR A 185 21.53 0.14 -18.37
C THR A 185 20.59 -0.36 -17.28
N PRO A 186 19.68 -1.32 -17.58
CA PRO A 186 18.71 -1.83 -16.61
C PRO A 186 19.28 -2.51 -15.37
N GLU A 187 20.59 -2.82 -15.38
CA GLU A 187 21.28 -3.55 -14.31
C GLU A 187 22.01 -2.62 -13.33
N ALA A 188 22.23 -1.37 -13.73
CA ALA A 188 22.92 -0.42 -12.87
C ALA A 188 22.02 0.03 -11.71
N GLY A 189 22.58 0.15 -10.52
CA GLY A 189 21.88 0.59 -9.32
C GLY A 189 21.03 -0.49 -8.64
N ARG A 190 21.08 -1.75 -9.05
CA ARG A 190 20.39 -2.84 -8.35
C ARG A 190 20.97 -3.04 -6.96
N LEU A 191 20.10 -3.04 -5.97
CA LEU A 191 20.40 -3.39 -4.59
C LEU A 191 20.23 -4.89 -4.38
N SER A 192 21.10 -5.49 -3.57
CA SER A 192 20.85 -6.83 -3.07
C SER A 192 19.65 -6.85 -2.09
N PRO A 193 19.06 -8.02 -1.81
CA PRO A 193 18.01 -8.12 -0.79
C PRO A 193 18.41 -7.57 0.58
N ALA A 194 19.68 -7.77 0.99
CA ALA A 194 20.22 -7.26 2.25
C ALA A 194 20.31 -5.73 2.24
N GLN A 195 20.79 -5.15 1.15
CA GLN A 195 20.88 -3.70 0.97
C GLN A 195 19.49 -3.03 0.94
N ALA A 196 18.56 -3.61 0.18
CA ALA A 196 17.19 -3.11 0.10
C ALA A 196 16.48 -3.15 1.46
N PHE A 197 16.60 -4.28 2.18
CA PHE A 197 16.02 -4.42 3.51
C PHE A 197 16.63 -3.44 4.53
N THR A 198 17.97 -3.28 4.52
CA THR A 198 18.63 -2.32 5.41
C THR A 198 18.17 -0.89 5.16
N ARG A 199 17.98 -0.49 3.90
CA ARG A 199 17.46 0.84 3.55
C ARG A 199 16.00 1.04 3.99
N GLN A 200 15.16 0.02 3.85
CA GLN A 200 13.77 0.07 4.33
C GLN A 200 13.71 0.25 5.85
N MET A 201 14.53 -0.51 6.58
CA MET A 201 14.64 -0.39 8.03
C MET A 201 15.17 0.99 8.45
N ALA A 202 16.22 1.47 7.80
CA ALA A 202 16.79 2.77 8.08
C ALA A 202 15.80 3.92 7.89
N ALA A 203 14.89 3.81 6.92
CA ALA A 203 13.86 4.80 6.66
C ALA A 203 12.89 5.02 7.83
N LEU A 204 12.81 4.05 8.75
CA LEU A 204 11.97 4.13 9.96
C LEU A 204 12.64 4.86 11.14
N TYR A 205 13.88 5.32 10.99
CA TYR A 205 14.58 6.07 12.03
C TYR A 205 13.87 7.36 12.38
N ASP A 206 13.67 7.58 13.67
CA ASP A 206 13.13 8.82 14.22
C ASP A 206 14.29 9.73 14.70
N PRO A 207 14.63 10.81 13.99
CA PRO A 207 15.70 11.72 14.39
C PRO A 207 15.45 12.43 15.73
N SER A 208 14.21 12.47 16.23
CA SER A 208 13.90 13.06 17.55
C SER A 208 14.50 12.25 18.70
N THR A 209 14.88 10.99 18.45
CA THR A 209 15.54 10.11 19.43
C THR A 209 17.06 10.30 19.50
N TRP A 210 17.62 11.25 18.74
CA TRP A 210 19.04 11.51 18.75
C TRP A 210 19.49 12.12 20.10
N ASP A 211 20.45 11.49 20.76
CA ASP A 211 20.89 11.79 22.11
C ASP A 211 22.18 12.64 22.21
N GLY A 212 22.56 13.30 21.13
CA GLY A 212 23.74 14.19 21.09
C GLY A 212 24.98 13.53 20.45
N ARG A 213 24.91 12.28 20.03
CA ARG A 213 25.99 11.58 19.33
C ARG A 213 25.45 10.72 18.19
N ASP A 214 26.18 10.66 17.11
CA ASP A 214 25.86 9.77 16.00
C ASP A 214 26.16 8.32 16.40
N ARG A 215 25.32 7.40 15.94
CA ARG A 215 25.48 5.96 16.11
C ARG A 215 25.67 5.31 14.75
N VAL A 216 26.60 4.34 14.68
CA VAL A 216 26.86 3.55 13.49
C VAL A 216 26.47 2.11 13.78
N LEU A 217 25.36 1.68 13.24
CA LEU A 217 24.88 0.30 13.33
C LEU A 217 25.42 -0.49 12.14
N GLU A 218 26.17 -1.54 12.40
CA GLU A 218 26.70 -2.43 11.38
C GLU A 218 25.96 -3.75 11.40
N PHE A 219 25.35 -4.11 10.27
CA PHE A 219 24.72 -5.41 10.05
C PHE A 219 25.63 -6.27 9.20
N PHE A 220 26.02 -7.41 9.74
CA PHE A 220 26.66 -8.48 8.98
C PHE A 220 25.65 -9.60 8.78
N TYR A 221 25.15 -9.75 7.56
CA TYR A 221 24.18 -10.79 7.19
C TYR A 221 24.91 -12.09 6.88
N THR A 222 24.85 -13.04 7.81
CA THR A 222 25.67 -14.26 7.79
C THR A 222 25.28 -15.24 6.69
N ASP A 223 24.03 -15.21 6.23
CA ASP A 223 23.50 -16.05 5.15
C ASP A 223 23.82 -15.50 3.75
N THR A 224 24.06 -14.19 3.61
CA THR A 224 24.46 -13.58 2.33
C THR A 224 25.93 -13.17 2.28
N GLY A 225 26.61 -13.09 3.44
CA GLY A 225 27.97 -12.60 3.57
C GLY A 225 28.12 -11.08 3.37
N GLU A 226 27.02 -10.35 3.35
CA GLU A 226 27.02 -8.92 3.10
C GLU A 226 27.09 -8.11 4.39
N THR A 227 27.76 -6.96 4.32
CA THR A 227 27.78 -5.95 5.38
C THR A 227 27.08 -4.69 4.91
N CYS A 228 26.22 -4.13 5.77
CA CYS A 228 25.60 -2.83 5.58
C CYS A 228 25.73 -2.02 6.87
N GLN A 229 25.88 -0.69 6.77
CA GLN A 229 25.85 0.18 7.94
C GLN A 229 24.73 1.20 7.84
N ILE A 230 24.12 1.51 8.98
CA ILE A 230 23.18 2.63 9.15
C ILE A 230 23.85 3.63 10.09
N VAL A 231 24.05 4.84 9.60
CA VAL A 231 24.52 5.96 10.42
C VAL A 231 23.29 6.76 10.85
N LEU A 232 23.05 6.81 12.16
CA LEU A 232 21.93 7.55 12.76
C LEU A 232 22.47 8.88 13.30
N GLY A 233 22.00 9.98 12.75
CA GLY A 233 22.44 11.32 13.10
C GLY A 233 21.28 12.26 13.43
N LYS A 234 21.62 13.48 13.86
CA LYS A 234 20.66 14.52 14.24
C LYS A 234 19.67 14.87 13.12
N ASP A 235 20.16 14.94 11.89
CA ASP A 235 19.37 15.43 10.75
C ASP A 235 18.74 14.27 9.93
N GLY A 236 18.87 13.04 10.43
CA GLY A 236 18.34 11.83 9.76
C GLY A 236 19.35 10.70 9.74
N GLN A 237 19.19 9.81 8.78
CA GLN A 237 20.01 8.60 8.63
C GLN A 237 20.64 8.53 7.24
N ARG A 238 21.70 7.72 7.12
CA ARG A 238 22.28 7.30 5.85
C ARG A 238 22.72 5.85 5.90
N VAL A 239 22.61 5.15 4.79
CA VAL A 239 23.03 3.74 4.66
C VAL A 239 24.32 3.68 3.86
N LEU A 240 25.34 2.97 4.42
CA LEU A 240 26.61 2.72 3.76
C LEU A 240 26.66 1.25 3.32
N GLN A 241 27.17 1.03 2.12
CA GLN A 241 27.38 -0.30 1.51
C GLN A 241 28.86 -0.54 1.16
N SER A 242 29.66 0.51 1.23
CA SER A 242 31.10 0.56 1.11
C SER A 242 31.64 1.69 2.01
N ASP A 243 32.93 1.85 2.09
CA ASP A 243 33.58 2.93 2.87
C ASP A 243 33.09 2.98 4.31
N PHE A 244 33.04 1.80 4.96
CA PHE A 244 32.47 1.63 6.28
C PHE A 244 33.21 2.46 7.35
N LEU A 245 32.41 2.98 8.27
CA LEU A 245 32.89 3.70 9.44
C LEU A 245 33.12 2.75 10.62
N PRO A 246 33.90 3.14 11.62
CA PRO A 246 33.94 2.42 12.90
C PRO A 246 32.54 2.31 13.49
N CYS A 247 32.06 1.09 13.67
CA CYS A 247 30.69 0.87 14.18
C CYS A 247 30.63 1.06 15.70
N THR A 248 29.52 1.62 16.18
CA THR A 248 29.20 1.67 17.62
C THR A 248 28.51 0.38 18.08
N THR A 249 27.73 -0.23 17.21
CA THR A 249 26.99 -1.47 17.45
C THR A 249 27.08 -2.36 16.22
N ARG A 250 27.50 -3.60 16.41
CA ARG A 250 27.54 -4.62 15.34
C ARG A 250 26.52 -5.72 15.63
N ILE A 251 25.72 -6.04 14.64
CA ILE A 251 24.67 -7.04 14.65
C ILE A 251 25.01 -8.11 13.61
N GLU A 252 25.31 -9.31 14.05
CA GLU A 252 25.60 -10.48 13.20
C GLU A 252 24.35 -11.36 13.18
N THR A 253 23.71 -11.51 12.03
CA THR A 253 22.42 -12.17 11.89
C THR A 253 22.24 -12.73 10.47
N PRO A 254 21.55 -13.87 10.28
CA PRO A 254 20.98 -14.17 8.99
C PRO A 254 19.96 -13.10 8.60
N LEU A 255 19.95 -12.67 7.32
CA LEU A 255 18.95 -11.72 6.81
C LEU A 255 17.53 -12.23 7.07
N SER A 256 17.31 -13.52 6.85
CA SER A 256 16.02 -14.18 7.07
C SER A 256 15.53 -14.11 8.51
N VAL A 257 16.42 -14.17 9.49
CA VAL A 257 16.08 -14.02 10.92
C VAL A 257 15.67 -12.58 11.21
N TRP A 258 16.46 -11.62 10.72
CA TRP A 258 16.17 -10.21 10.98
C TRP A 258 14.89 -9.74 10.30
N GLN A 259 14.57 -10.28 9.12
CA GLN A 259 13.27 -10.05 8.46
C GLN A 259 12.09 -10.59 9.28
N LYS A 260 12.22 -11.78 9.88
CA LYS A 260 11.18 -12.34 10.77
C LYS A 260 10.99 -11.54 12.05
N ILE A 261 12.07 -11.00 12.62
CA ILE A 261 11.97 -10.09 13.77
C ILE A 261 11.23 -8.81 13.35
N GLY A 262 11.63 -8.20 12.25
CA GLY A 262 10.97 -7.00 11.72
C GLY A 262 9.50 -7.22 11.34
N SER A 263 9.10 -8.43 10.96
CA SER A 263 7.70 -8.78 10.66
C SER A 263 6.87 -9.15 11.89
N GLY A 264 7.51 -9.27 13.06
CA GLY A 264 6.86 -9.76 14.28
C GLY A 264 6.55 -11.27 14.27
N GLU A 265 7.06 -12.02 13.28
CA GLU A 265 6.97 -13.49 13.24
C GLU A 265 7.89 -14.16 14.26
N LEU A 266 8.94 -13.44 14.67
CA LEU A 266 9.91 -13.90 15.67
C LEU A 266 10.14 -12.79 16.69
N ASP A 267 10.01 -13.13 17.96
CA ASP A 267 10.37 -12.21 19.04
C ASP A 267 11.89 -11.99 19.09
N GLY A 268 12.31 -10.73 19.03
CA GLY A 268 13.73 -10.38 18.97
C GLY A 268 14.52 -10.76 20.24
N LYS A 269 13.89 -10.70 21.42
CA LYS A 269 14.51 -11.09 22.70
C LYS A 269 14.68 -12.60 22.78
N GLN A 270 13.64 -13.34 22.35
CA GLN A 270 13.71 -14.79 22.27
C GLN A 270 14.78 -15.24 21.28
N ALA A 271 14.82 -14.67 20.06
CA ALA A 271 15.81 -14.97 19.05
C ALA A 271 17.26 -14.74 19.55
N MET A 272 17.46 -13.71 20.36
CA MET A 272 18.75 -13.42 20.97
C MET A 272 19.12 -14.46 22.03
N MET A 273 18.18 -14.86 22.90
CA MET A 273 18.41 -15.90 23.92
C MET A 273 18.70 -17.26 23.26
N GLU A 274 18.12 -17.54 22.11
CA GLU A 274 18.35 -18.74 21.30
C GLU A 274 19.59 -18.65 20.40
N HIS A 275 20.37 -17.56 20.53
CA HIS A 275 21.59 -17.31 19.74
C HIS A 275 21.36 -17.27 18.21
N GLN A 276 20.16 -16.91 17.76
CA GLN A 276 19.86 -16.78 16.34
C GLN A 276 20.52 -15.54 15.72
N TYR A 277 20.90 -14.57 16.53
CA TYR A 277 21.75 -13.43 16.17
C TYR A 277 22.62 -12.98 17.34
N ARG A 278 23.61 -12.16 17.06
CA ARG A 278 24.58 -11.66 18.06
C ARG A 278 24.74 -10.15 17.92
N VAL A 279 24.84 -9.47 19.06
CA VAL A 279 25.11 -8.04 19.15
C VAL A 279 26.40 -7.80 19.92
N THR A 280 27.23 -6.90 19.42
CA THR A 280 28.46 -6.44 20.09
C THR A 280 28.55 -4.91 20.03
N GLY A 281 29.25 -4.29 20.98
CA GLY A 281 29.36 -2.85 21.12
C GLY A 281 28.26 -2.23 22.01
N ASP A 282 27.73 -1.05 21.66
CA ASP A 282 26.71 -0.36 22.45
C ASP A 282 25.36 -1.07 22.32
N PHE A 283 24.97 -1.74 23.38
CA PHE A 283 23.70 -2.50 23.43
C PHE A 283 22.47 -1.61 23.68
N SER A 284 22.64 -0.33 24.02
CA SER A 284 21.53 0.57 24.33
C SER A 284 20.55 0.71 23.17
N VAL A 285 21.04 0.63 21.94
CA VAL A 285 20.21 0.67 20.72
C VAL A 285 19.18 -0.46 20.70
N MET A 286 19.57 -1.65 21.15
CA MET A 286 18.65 -2.82 21.17
C MET A 286 17.55 -2.67 22.22
N LEU A 287 17.82 -1.96 23.31
CA LEU A 287 16.85 -1.70 24.38
C LEU A 287 15.80 -0.66 23.97
N HIS A 288 16.19 0.26 23.10
CA HIS A 288 15.35 1.37 22.62
C HIS A 288 15.01 1.23 21.13
N TRP A 289 15.05 0.00 20.59
CA TRP A 289 14.85 -0.25 19.15
C TRP A 289 13.54 0.32 18.62
N ASP A 290 12.44 0.04 19.34
CA ASP A 290 11.10 0.47 18.94
C ASP A 290 10.89 2.00 19.02
N GLU A 291 11.68 2.68 19.85
CA GLU A 291 11.68 4.13 19.93
C GLU A 291 12.49 4.73 18.77
N ILE A 292 13.70 4.19 18.54
CA ILE A 292 14.65 4.67 17.53
C ILE A 292 14.11 4.47 16.11
N PHE A 293 13.46 3.33 15.86
CA PHE A 293 12.81 3.01 14.58
C PHE A 293 11.28 3.07 14.67
N GLY A 294 10.76 3.91 15.57
CA GLY A 294 9.36 3.97 15.97
C GLY A 294 8.44 4.67 14.98
N LEU A 295 8.96 5.22 13.86
CA LEU A 295 8.09 5.71 12.78
C LEU A 295 7.20 4.61 12.19
N GLY A 296 7.46 3.33 12.51
CA GLY A 296 6.58 2.21 12.23
C GLY A 296 5.42 2.08 13.21
N ALA A 297 5.50 2.65 14.42
CA ALA A 297 4.42 2.61 15.39
C ALA A 297 3.31 3.61 15.03
N ALA A 298 2.07 3.25 15.34
CA ALA A 298 0.93 4.15 15.13
C ALA A 298 1.16 5.45 15.94
N ALA A 299 1.05 6.60 15.29
CA ALA A 299 0.83 7.83 16.03
C ALA A 299 -0.49 7.72 16.79
N PRO A 300 -0.59 8.25 18.02
CA PRO A 300 -1.81 8.19 18.83
C PRO A 300 -2.99 8.87 18.16
#